data_e675f5c67e2f9bf0fe89a19d1ef8f10c
#
_entry.id   e675f5c67e2f9bf0fe89a19d1ef8f10c
#
_cell.length_a   1.000
_cell.length_b   1.000
_cell.length_c   1.000
_cell.angle_alpha   90.00
_cell.angle_beta   90.00
_cell.angle_gamma   90.00
#
_symmetry.space_group_name_H-M   'P 1'
#
loop_
_entity.id
_entity.type
_entity.pdbx_description
1 polymer ?
#
loop_
_entity_poly.entity_id
_entity_poly.type
_entity_poly.pdbx_seq_one_letter_code
_entity_poly.pdbx_strand_id
1 'polypeptide(L)'
;MSLTKVWLQLVDGSLLRGDQVVQIDVHRTPDFAGKPARWLLDVVLAAPTGSGDQEGWRSGPLHRTLAQTSTPPDEAPAALARLLAQLDSVDAAGILRADTARVRTTPHPDHTVAAGPVRFGFSPFTGATGQPSPGREDPLGISAGEASGGLMPPP
;
A
#
# COMPACT_ATOMS: atom_id res chain seq x y z
N MET A 1 13.91 5.36 -12.51
CA MET A 1 13.05 4.59 -11.59
C MET A 1 12.33 5.59 -10.74
N SER A 2 11.10 5.37 -10.43
CA SER A 2 10.33 6.32 -9.62
C SER A 2 9.33 5.55 -8.76
N LEU A 3 9.11 5.99 -7.52
CA LEU A 3 8.17 5.40 -6.58
C LEU A 3 6.69 5.62 -6.96
N THR A 4 6.39 5.79 -8.25
CA THR A 4 5.02 6.04 -8.75
C THR A 4 4.06 4.87 -8.54
N LYS A 5 4.60 3.67 -8.38
CA LYS A 5 3.83 2.44 -8.13
C LYS A 5 3.76 2.06 -6.64
N VAL A 6 4.50 2.78 -5.78
CA VAL A 6 4.50 2.57 -4.32
C VAL A 6 3.53 3.55 -3.68
N TRP A 7 2.63 3.04 -2.87
CA TRP A 7 1.65 3.82 -2.13
C TRP A 7 1.89 3.69 -0.63
N LEU A 8 1.90 4.80 0.08
CA LEU A 8 2.01 4.85 1.54
C LEU A 8 0.60 4.96 2.13
N GLN A 9 0.25 4.06 3.03
CA GLN A 9 -1.00 4.14 3.78
C GLN A 9 -0.81 5.04 4.99
N LEU A 10 -1.63 6.09 5.08
CA LEU A 10 -1.65 7.05 6.17
C LEU A 10 -2.48 6.54 7.35
N VAL A 11 -2.37 7.19 8.53
CA VAL A 11 -3.14 6.80 9.73
C VAL A 11 -4.65 6.90 9.55
N ASP A 12 -5.13 7.74 8.66
CA ASP A 12 -6.55 7.89 8.31
C ASP A 12 -7.04 6.86 7.27
N GLY A 13 -6.15 5.95 6.84
CA GLY A 13 -6.42 4.94 5.82
C GLY A 13 -6.30 5.42 4.38
N SER A 14 -6.06 6.71 4.15
CA SER A 14 -5.84 7.24 2.80
C SER A 14 -4.49 6.77 2.23
N LEU A 15 -4.37 6.78 0.91
CA LEU A 15 -3.17 6.37 0.20
C LEU A 15 -2.48 7.58 -0.44
N LEU A 16 -1.18 7.66 -0.25
CA LEU A 16 -0.31 8.67 -0.81
C LEU A 16 0.73 8.02 -1.71
N ARG A 17 0.94 8.54 -2.90
CA ARG A 17 1.94 8.02 -3.83
C ARG A 17 3.36 8.37 -3.38
N GLY A 18 4.27 7.39 -3.39
CA GLY A 18 5.61 7.51 -2.83
C GLY A 18 6.50 8.56 -3.50
N ASP A 19 6.32 8.80 -4.79
CA ASP A 19 7.07 9.82 -5.55
C ASP A 19 6.71 11.27 -5.16
N GLN A 20 5.65 11.47 -4.39
CA GLN A 20 5.25 12.80 -3.90
C GLN A 20 5.93 13.17 -2.57
N VAL A 21 6.64 12.25 -1.94
CA VAL A 21 7.31 12.47 -0.66
C VAL A 21 8.66 13.15 -0.91
N VAL A 22 8.86 14.32 -0.31
CA VAL A 22 10.11 15.08 -0.41
C VAL A 22 10.88 15.13 0.91
N GLN A 23 10.21 14.86 2.04
CA GLN A 23 10.82 14.83 3.36
C GLN A 23 10.09 13.85 4.27
N ILE A 24 10.82 13.28 5.22
CA ILE A 24 10.27 12.47 6.31
C ILE A 24 10.59 13.23 7.59
N ASP A 25 9.58 13.48 8.43
CA ASP A 25 9.70 14.31 9.62
C ASP A 25 9.14 13.59 10.86
N VAL A 26 9.68 13.97 12.01
CA VAL A 26 9.19 13.51 13.32
C VAL A 26 9.03 14.70 14.22
N HIS A 27 7.83 14.88 14.73
CA HIS A 27 7.58 15.96 15.69
C HIS A 27 6.60 15.52 16.80
N ARG A 28 6.64 16.27 17.89
CA ARG A 28 5.77 16.02 19.03
C ARG A 28 4.54 16.93 18.95
N THR A 29 3.34 16.36 19.18
CA THR A 29 2.13 17.17 19.32
C THR A 29 2.18 17.98 20.62
N PRO A 30 1.56 19.17 20.67
CA PRO A 30 1.38 19.91 21.91
C PRO A 30 0.61 19.06 22.96
N ASP A 31 0.93 19.32 24.23
CA ASP A 31 0.15 18.81 25.34
C ASP A 31 -1.17 19.61 25.46
N PHE A 32 -2.30 18.95 25.38
CA PHE A 32 -3.61 19.54 25.69
C PHE A 32 -4.17 18.93 26.95
N ALA A 33 -4.94 19.73 27.70
CA ALA A 33 -5.60 19.30 28.94
C ALA A 33 -6.31 17.95 28.78
N GLY A 34 -5.84 16.93 29.50
CA GLY A 34 -6.38 15.58 29.50
C GLY A 34 -5.95 14.65 28.37
N LYS A 35 -5.08 15.11 27.44
CA LYS A 35 -4.53 14.27 26.37
C LYS A 35 -3.00 14.35 26.38
N PRO A 36 -2.30 13.23 26.61
CA PRO A 36 -0.83 13.23 26.57
C PRO A 36 -0.34 13.52 25.16
N ALA A 37 0.76 14.26 25.04
CA ALA A 37 1.45 14.48 23.77
C ALA A 37 1.84 13.16 23.11
N ARG A 38 1.84 13.16 21.81
CA ARG A 38 2.24 12.03 20.96
C ARG A 38 3.34 12.45 20.02
N TRP A 39 4.07 11.47 19.53
CA TRP A 39 5.01 11.65 18.44
C TRP A 39 4.34 11.28 17.13
N LEU A 40 4.50 12.12 16.12
CA LEU A 40 4.00 11.87 14.77
C LEU A 40 5.19 11.59 13.87
N LEU A 41 5.08 10.54 13.07
CA LEU A 41 5.95 10.30 11.93
C LEU A 41 5.19 10.76 10.68
N ASP A 42 5.65 11.83 10.08
CA ASP A 42 5.01 12.45 8.94
C ASP A 42 5.86 12.30 7.67
N VAL A 43 5.17 12.31 6.55
CA VAL A 43 5.76 12.59 5.23
C VAL A 43 5.32 13.97 4.77
N VAL A 44 6.24 14.70 4.19
CA VAL A 44 6.01 16.04 3.64
C VAL A 44 5.94 15.95 2.13
N LEU A 45 4.96 16.63 1.55
CA LEU A 45 4.72 16.61 0.12
C LEU A 45 5.31 17.83 -0.57
N ALA A 46 5.66 17.68 -1.85
CA ALA A 46 6.10 18.77 -2.69
C ALA A 46 5.01 19.84 -2.91
N ALA A 47 3.73 19.49 -2.67
CA ALA A 47 2.62 20.41 -2.82
C ALA A 47 2.47 21.26 -1.56
N PRO A 48 2.40 22.59 -1.67
CA PRO A 48 2.12 23.46 -0.53
C PRO A 48 0.65 23.33 -0.10
N THR A 49 0.41 23.46 1.21
CA THR A 49 -0.92 23.70 1.73
C THR A 49 -1.09 25.17 2.07
N GLY A 50 -2.24 25.74 1.72
CA GLY A 50 -2.63 27.09 2.12
C GLY A 50 -3.55 27.03 3.33
N SER A 51 -3.30 27.88 4.32
CA SER A 51 -4.22 28.14 5.41
C SER A 51 -4.45 29.64 5.52
N GLY A 52 -5.73 30.04 5.63
CA GLY A 52 -6.11 31.45 5.85
C GLY A 52 -6.47 31.65 7.31
N ASP A 53 -6.00 32.75 7.90
CA ASP A 53 -6.42 33.26 9.19
C ASP A 53 -6.78 34.76 9.05
N GLN A 54 -7.10 35.41 10.18
CA GLN A 54 -7.44 36.84 10.17
C GLN A 54 -6.27 37.75 9.76
N GLU A 55 -5.04 37.24 9.78
CA GLU A 55 -3.82 37.97 9.41
C GLU A 55 -3.44 37.75 7.93
N GLY A 56 -4.10 36.82 7.22
CA GLY A 56 -3.88 36.56 5.80
C GLY A 56 -3.67 35.07 5.44
N TRP A 57 -3.15 34.83 4.23
CA TRP A 57 -2.84 33.51 3.73
C TRP A 57 -1.41 33.13 4.07
N ARG A 58 -1.25 31.96 4.71
CA ARG A 58 0.04 31.33 4.92
C ARG A 58 0.14 30.09 4.05
N SER A 59 1.27 29.93 3.38
CA SER A 59 1.60 28.73 2.65
C SER A 59 2.68 27.97 3.41
N GLY A 60 2.50 26.66 3.57
CA GLY A 60 3.45 25.79 4.24
C GLY A 60 3.53 24.42 3.60
N PRO A 61 4.49 23.58 4.01
CA PRO A 61 4.56 22.21 3.52
C PRO A 61 3.35 21.41 3.96
N LEU A 62 2.89 20.52 3.10
CA LEU A 62 1.78 19.61 3.43
C LEU A 62 2.31 18.37 4.14
N HIS A 63 2.07 18.28 5.44
CA HIS A 63 2.39 17.13 6.25
C HIS A 63 1.26 16.10 6.24
N ARG A 64 1.62 14.82 6.13
CA ARG A 64 0.69 13.69 6.19
C ARG A 64 1.22 12.62 7.12
N THR A 65 0.46 12.25 8.13
CA THR A 65 0.89 11.34 9.20
C THR A 65 0.82 9.88 8.77
N LEU A 66 1.95 9.19 8.88
CA LEU A 66 2.06 7.74 8.67
C LEU A 66 1.81 6.95 9.96
N ALA A 67 2.36 7.43 11.08
CA ALA A 67 2.26 6.74 12.36
C ALA A 67 2.20 7.71 13.53
N GLN A 68 1.56 7.28 14.62
CA GLN A 68 1.52 8.00 15.88
C GLN A 68 2.00 7.09 17.01
N THR A 69 2.98 7.55 17.80
CA THR A 69 3.59 6.76 18.87
C THR A 69 3.59 7.50 20.20
N SER A 70 3.78 6.78 21.32
CA SER A 70 3.92 7.36 22.65
C SER A 70 5.37 7.75 22.99
N THR A 71 6.33 7.16 22.29
CA THR A 71 7.77 7.39 22.44
C THR A 71 8.36 7.86 21.12
N PRO A 72 9.50 8.60 21.12
CA PRO A 72 10.13 9.07 19.90
C PRO A 72 10.46 7.90 18.96
N PRO A 73 10.08 7.96 17.69
CA PRO A 73 10.43 6.93 16.70
C PRO A 73 11.74 7.30 15.98
N ASP A 74 12.84 7.46 16.74
CA ASP A 74 14.09 8.07 16.29
C ASP A 74 14.70 7.37 15.06
N GLU A 75 14.56 6.06 14.94
CA GLU A 75 15.10 5.29 13.81
C GLU A 75 14.14 5.20 12.61
N ALA A 76 12.87 5.53 12.80
CA ALA A 76 11.84 5.32 11.78
C ALA A 76 12.07 6.15 10.50
N PRO A 77 12.48 7.43 10.54
CA PRO A 77 12.75 8.20 9.33
C PRO A 77 13.82 7.57 8.45
N ALA A 78 14.94 7.16 9.05
CA ALA A 78 16.04 6.53 8.32
C ALA A 78 15.67 5.14 7.78
N ALA A 79 14.89 4.37 8.53
CA ALA A 79 14.38 3.07 8.10
C ALA A 79 13.41 3.21 6.93
N LEU A 80 12.51 4.18 6.99
CA LEU A 80 11.59 4.47 5.89
C LEU A 80 12.32 4.91 4.63
N ALA A 81 13.28 5.82 4.76
CA ALA A 81 14.08 6.30 3.63
C ALA A 81 14.83 5.15 2.94
N ARG A 82 15.45 4.26 3.73
CA ARG A 82 16.13 3.06 3.20
C ARG A 82 15.16 2.12 2.49
N LEU A 83 13.98 1.89 3.07
CA LEU A 83 12.97 1.01 2.48
C LEU A 83 12.44 1.59 1.16
N LEU A 84 12.16 2.89 1.11
CA LEU A 84 11.75 3.56 -0.14
C LEU A 84 12.82 3.43 -1.22
N ALA A 85 14.10 3.62 -0.88
CA ALA A 85 15.20 3.45 -1.81
C ALA A 85 15.31 1.99 -2.33
N GLN A 86 15.10 0.99 -1.46
CA GLN A 86 15.08 -0.42 -1.86
C GLN A 86 13.90 -0.71 -2.81
N LEU A 87 12.70 -0.23 -2.49
CA LEU A 87 11.52 -0.41 -3.32
C LEU A 87 11.68 0.25 -4.70
N ASP A 88 12.31 1.42 -4.74
CA ASP A 88 12.64 2.10 -6.00
C ASP A 88 13.64 1.29 -6.84
N SER A 89 14.67 0.74 -6.21
CA SER A 89 15.72 -0.01 -6.92
C SER A 89 15.22 -1.27 -7.61
N VAL A 90 14.13 -1.88 -7.10
CA VAL A 90 13.53 -3.08 -7.69
C VAL A 90 12.23 -2.78 -8.46
N ASP A 91 11.94 -1.51 -8.73
CA ASP A 91 10.71 -1.04 -9.39
C ASP A 91 9.43 -1.66 -8.77
N ALA A 92 9.38 -1.70 -7.44
CA ALA A 92 8.31 -2.33 -6.69
C ALA A 92 6.96 -1.63 -6.93
N ALA A 93 5.88 -2.42 -6.88
CA ALA A 93 4.51 -1.92 -6.94
C ALA A 93 3.70 -2.50 -5.79
N GLY A 94 3.13 -1.65 -4.94
CA GLY A 94 2.40 -2.12 -3.75
C GLY A 94 2.11 -1.03 -2.74
N ILE A 95 1.66 -1.47 -1.56
CA ILE A 95 1.30 -0.59 -0.45
C ILE A 95 2.29 -0.77 0.70
N LEU A 96 2.89 0.34 1.14
CA LEU A 96 3.70 0.44 2.34
C LEU A 96 2.83 0.92 3.49
N ARG A 97 2.91 0.24 4.64
CA ARG A 97 2.20 0.57 5.88
C ARG A 97 3.18 0.79 7.00
N ALA A 98 2.85 1.72 7.89
CA ALA A 98 3.53 1.92 9.14
C ALA A 98 2.62 1.43 10.29
N ASP A 99 3.03 0.37 10.97
CA ASP A 99 2.32 -0.19 12.11
C ASP A 99 3.02 0.19 13.40
N THR A 100 2.25 0.54 14.43
CA THR A 100 2.78 0.81 15.77
C THR A 100 2.60 -0.41 16.67
N ALA A 101 3.48 -0.60 17.65
CA ALA A 101 3.55 -1.81 18.48
C ALA A 101 2.26 -2.19 19.25
N ARG A 102 1.20 -1.40 19.18
CA ARG A 102 -0.10 -1.67 19.80
C ARG A 102 -1.10 -2.41 18.95
N VAL A 103 -0.86 -2.56 17.65
CA VAL A 103 -1.77 -3.26 16.76
C VAL A 103 -1.36 -4.73 16.69
N ARG A 104 -2.20 -5.59 17.26
CA ARG A 104 -2.16 -7.03 17.00
C ARG A 104 -2.48 -7.25 15.53
N THR A 105 -1.50 -7.19 14.69
CA THR A 105 -1.65 -7.57 13.29
C THR A 105 -1.11 -8.98 13.12
N THR A 106 -1.92 -9.84 12.54
CA THR A 106 -1.48 -11.13 12.01
C THR A 106 -0.23 -10.91 11.16
N PRO A 107 0.85 -11.68 11.40
CA PRO A 107 2.08 -11.52 10.64
C PRO A 107 1.81 -11.88 9.19
N HIS A 108 1.86 -10.90 8.31
CA HIS A 108 2.00 -11.15 6.87
C HIS A 108 3.50 -11.31 6.58
N PRO A 109 3.93 -12.39 5.91
CA PRO A 109 5.33 -12.83 5.95
C PRO A 109 6.31 -12.02 5.10
N ASP A 110 5.87 -11.07 4.29
CA ASP A 110 6.75 -10.47 3.30
C ASP A 110 7.15 -9.03 3.66
N HIS A 111 8.48 -8.85 3.86
CA HIS A 111 9.18 -7.57 3.99
C HIS A 111 8.72 -6.63 5.11
N THR A 112 8.88 -7.06 6.37
CA THR A 112 8.66 -6.19 7.54
C THR A 112 9.99 -5.68 8.08
N VAL A 113 10.14 -4.35 8.21
CA VAL A 113 11.27 -3.69 8.84
C VAL A 113 10.81 -3.05 10.15
N ALA A 114 11.44 -3.42 11.27
CA ALA A 114 11.19 -2.80 12.56
C ALA A 114 12.15 -1.62 12.80
N ALA A 115 11.62 -0.51 13.28
CA ALA A 115 12.40 0.69 13.64
C ALA A 115 11.84 1.26 14.95
N GLY A 116 12.28 0.71 16.07
CA GLY A 116 11.79 1.06 17.39
C GLY A 116 10.28 0.78 17.54
N PRO A 117 9.47 1.80 17.91
CA PRO A 117 8.03 1.63 18.12
C PRO A 117 7.22 1.53 16.81
N VAL A 118 7.89 1.71 15.64
CA VAL A 118 7.25 1.65 14.32
C VAL A 118 7.80 0.46 13.52
N ARG A 119 6.91 -0.21 12.82
CA ARG A 119 7.24 -1.27 11.86
C ARG A 119 6.72 -0.86 10.48
N PHE A 120 7.54 -1.06 9.46
CA PHE A 120 7.12 -0.86 8.09
C PHE A 120 6.89 -2.20 7.42
N GLY A 121 5.70 -2.39 6.86
CA GLY A 121 5.34 -3.56 6.07
C GLY A 121 5.04 -3.14 4.63
N PHE A 122 5.54 -3.90 3.67
CA PHE A 122 5.23 -3.71 2.26
C PHE A 122 4.42 -4.88 1.74
N SER A 123 3.29 -4.59 1.11
CA SER A 123 2.42 -5.57 0.47
C SER A 123 2.43 -5.32 -1.03
N PRO A 124 3.08 -6.17 -1.83
CA PRO A 124 3.09 -6.01 -3.28
C PRO A 124 1.69 -6.17 -3.86
N PHE A 125 1.38 -5.44 -4.94
CA PHE A 125 0.21 -5.76 -5.73
C PHE A 125 0.46 -7.11 -6.38
N THR A 126 -0.34 -8.10 -6.02
CA THR A 126 -0.38 -9.37 -6.74
C THR A 126 -0.87 -9.05 -8.16
N GLY A 127 0.05 -9.07 -9.13
CA GLY A 127 -0.36 -9.06 -10.52
C GLY A 127 -1.36 -10.18 -10.70
N ALA A 128 -2.48 -9.91 -11.33
CA ALA A 128 -3.32 -10.95 -11.88
C ALA A 128 -2.48 -11.64 -12.97
N THR A 129 -1.58 -12.51 -12.55
CA THR A 129 -0.99 -13.51 -13.41
C THR A 129 -2.20 -14.36 -13.80
N GLY A 130 -2.66 -14.18 -15.05
CA GLY A 130 -3.73 -14.98 -15.61
C GLY A 130 -3.38 -16.44 -15.38
N GLN A 131 -3.95 -17.00 -14.32
CA GLN A 131 -3.95 -18.44 -14.14
C GLN A 131 -4.77 -18.97 -15.31
N PRO A 132 -4.17 -19.74 -16.23
CA PRO A 132 -4.97 -20.38 -17.25
C PRO A 132 -5.99 -21.22 -16.49
N SER A 133 -7.27 -20.94 -16.68
CA SER A 133 -8.34 -21.77 -16.17
C SER A 133 -8.04 -23.20 -16.56
N PRO A 134 -7.98 -24.16 -15.61
CA PRO A 134 -7.89 -25.57 -15.96
C PRO A 134 -9.08 -25.84 -16.86
N GLY A 135 -8.78 -26.37 -18.04
CA GLY A 135 -9.74 -26.60 -19.11
C GLY A 135 -11.01 -27.25 -18.54
N ARG A 136 -12.12 -26.60 -18.81
CA ARG A 136 -13.43 -27.17 -18.64
C ARG A 136 -13.49 -28.28 -19.66
N GLU A 137 -13.23 -29.50 -19.21
CA GLU A 137 -13.55 -30.70 -19.97
C GLU A 137 -15.06 -30.69 -20.18
N ASP A 138 -15.47 -30.50 -21.41
CA ASP A 138 -16.85 -30.71 -21.84
C ASP A 138 -17.17 -32.20 -21.76
N PRO A 139 -18.07 -32.64 -20.87
CA PRO A 139 -18.53 -34.05 -20.85
C PRO A 139 -19.75 -34.19 -21.75
N LEU A 140 -19.62 -33.95 -23.04
CA LEU A 140 -20.65 -34.32 -24.01
C LEU A 140 -20.00 -35.02 -25.22
N GLY A 141 -19.50 -36.21 -24.96
CA GLY A 141 -19.34 -37.21 -26.01
C GLY A 141 -20.71 -37.66 -26.48
N ILE A 142 -21.26 -37.01 -27.48
CA ILE A 142 -22.37 -37.54 -28.23
C ILE A 142 -21.79 -38.43 -29.31
N SER A 143 -21.74 -39.71 -29.03
CA SER A 143 -21.53 -40.76 -30.01
C SER A 143 -22.66 -40.73 -31.05
N ALA A 144 -22.35 -40.29 -32.27
CA ALA A 144 -23.21 -40.47 -33.41
C ALA A 144 -23.11 -41.93 -33.85
N GLY A 145 -24.10 -42.70 -33.48
CA GLY A 145 -24.28 -44.06 -33.98
C GLY A 145 -24.65 -44.06 -35.45
N GLU A 146 -23.92 -44.88 -36.19
CA GLU A 146 -24.24 -45.29 -37.53
C GLU A 146 -25.65 -45.96 -37.56
N ALA A 147 -26.47 -45.52 -38.47
CA ALA A 147 -27.60 -46.31 -38.95
C ALA A 147 -27.53 -46.41 -40.46
N SER A 148 -26.97 -47.51 -40.87
CA SER A 148 -27.05 -48.06 -42.21
C SER A 148 -28.46 -48.59 -42.46
N GLY A 149 -28.97 -48.49 -43.67
CA GLY A 149 -30.14 -49.16 -44.21
C GLY A 149 -30.83 -48.24 -45.19
N GLY A 150 -30.77 -48.36 -46.41
CA GLY A 150 -30.92 -49.56 -47.24
C GLY A 150 -32.26 -49.53 -47.95
N LEU A 151 -32.18 -49.55 -49.30
CA LEU A 151 -33.17 -50.08 -50.22
C LEU A 151 -34.27 -49.09 -50.70
N MET A 152 -34.28 -48.87 -51.92
CA MET A 152 -34.50 -49.39 -53.26
C MET A 152 -35.71 -48.74 -53.93
N PRO A 153 -35.71 -48.59 -55.22
CA PRO A 153 -36.73 -47.94 -56.05
C PRO A 153 -37.63 -48.98 -56.75
N PRO A 154 -38.34 -48.75 -57.71
CA PRO A 154 -39.61 -48.22 -58.16
C PRO A 154 -40.52 -49.30 -58.74
N PRO A 155 -41.50 -49.07 -59.57
CA PRO A 155 -41.36 -48.80 -61.00
C PRO A 155 -42.07 -47.53 -61.50
#